data_fcc94e4b34cf0546bf522be84ff3e115
#
_entry.id   fcc94e4b34cf0546bf522be84ff3e115
#
_cell.length_a   1.000
_cell.length_b   1.000
_cell.length_c   1.000
_cell.angle_alpha   90.00
_cell.angle_beta   90.00
_cell.angle_gamma   90.00
#
_symmetry.space_group_name_H-M   'P 1'
#
loop_
_entity.id
_entity.type
_entity.pdbx_description
1 polymer ?
#
loop_
_entity_poly.entity_id
_entity_poly.type
_entity_poly.pdbx_seq_one_letter_code
_entity_poly.pdbx_strand_id
1 'polypeptide(L)'
;GRCKRCLDVGPTGALKAPFQLDARKCISYLTIEYKGDFNSADTRFNDWIYGCDICQNVCPYNRFSLPHCEDMFYPSEKFTAMRKTDWQNLTESQFQELFGKSAVKRAGFEGLKRNIECQRSED
;
A
#
# COMPACT_ATOMS: atom_id res chain seq x y z
N GLY A 1 24.52 7.24 -6.25
CA GLY A 1 24.85 6.50 -7.47
C GLY A 1 24.07 7.02 -8.68
N ARG A 2 24.36 6.52 -9.88
CA ARG A 2 23.71 6.97 -11.14
C ARG A 2 22.37 6.24 -11.44
N CYS A 3 21.97 5.28 -10.60
CA CYS A 3 20.76 4.51 -10.81
C CYS A 3 19.51 5.39 -10.60
N LYS A 4 18.55 5.33 -11.53
CA LYS A 4 17.29 6.09 -11.51
C LYS A 4 16.04 5.19 -11.59
N ARG A 5 16.18 3.87 -11.49
CA ARG A 5 15.07 2.92 -11.69
C ARG A 5 13.84 3.26 -10.85
N CYS A 6 14.01 3.65 -9.58
CA CYS A 6 12.89 4.04 -8.71
C CYS A 6 12.21 5.34 -9.14
N LEU A 7 12.94 6.26 -9.77
CA LEU A 7 12.35 7.49 -10.33
C LEU A 7 11.51 7.19 -11.56
N ASP A 8 12.01 6.28 -12.41
CA ASP A 8 11.43 5.99 -13.72
C ASP A 8 10.16 5.14 -13.64
N VAL A 9 10.03 4.30 -12.59
CA VAL A 9 8.93 3.33 -12.44
C VAL A 9 7.72 3.89 -11.69
N GLY A 10 7.88 4.99 -10.97
CA GLY A 10 6.84 5.53 -10.10
C GLY A 10 5.59 5.96 -10.86
N PRO A 11 4.42 5.31 -10.66
CA PRO A 11 3.22 5.55 -11.46
C PRO A 11 2.63 6.94 -11.26
N THR A 12 2.94 7.59 -10.14
CA THR A 12 2.38 8.88 -9.74
C THR A 12 3.38 10.04 -9.87
N GLY A 13 4.64 9.76 -10.22
CA GLY A 13 5.70 10.77 -10.23
C GLY A 13 6.00 11.37 -8.85
N ALA A 14 5.76 10.62 -7.78
CA ALA A 14 6.05 11.05 -6.41
C ALA A 14 7.54 11.31 -6.18
N LEU A 15 8.41 10.47 -6.75
CA LEU A 15 9.86 10.67 -6.76
C LEU A 15 10.23 11.59 -7.94
N LYS A 16 10.47 12.86 -7.69
CA LYS A 16 10.72 13.87 -8.72
C LYS A 16 12.17 13.90 -9.20
N ALA A 17 13.10 13.71 -8.29
CA ALA A 17 14.53 13.74 -8.54
C ALA A 17 15.25 12.99 -7.40
N PRO A 18 16.57 12.72 -7.51
CA PRO A 18 17.33 12.19 -6.39
C PRO A 18 17.12 13.01 -5.12
N PHE A 19 16.75 12.34 -4.03
CA PHE A 19 16.44 12.93 -2.72
C PHE A 19 15.24 13.88 -2.67
N GLN A 20 14.38 13.88 -3.71
CA GLN A 20 13.18 14.72 -3.75
C GLN A 20 11.93 13.86 -3.88
N LEU A 21 11.12 13.82 -2.83
CA LEU A 21 9.83 13.13 -2.76
C LEU A 21 8.70 14.13 -2.53
N ASP A 22 7.68 14.09 -3.38
CA ASP A 22 6.38 14.71 -3.11
C ASP A 22 5.48 13.63 -2.46
N ALA A 23 5.43 13.62 -1.13
CA ALA A 23 4.66 12.63 -0.38
C ALA A 23 3.16 12.62 -0.76
N ARG A 24 2.59 13.78 -1.14
CA ARG A 24 1.18 13.90 -1.54
C ARG A 24 0.82 13.06 -2.77
N LYS A 25 1.82 12.65 -3.55
CA LYS A 25 1.67 11.77 -4.72
C LYS A 25 2.09 10.33 -4.44
N CYS A 26 2.70 10.04 -3.30
CA CYS A 26 3.16 8.71 -2.96
C CYS A 26 1.97 7.82 -2.55
N ILE A 27 1.78 6.68 -3.24
CA ILE A 27 0.71 5.73 -2.94
C ILE A 27 0.80 5.26 -1.48
N SER A 28 1.99 5.02 -0.95
CA SER A 28 2.17 4.63 0.45
C SER A 28 1.64 5.71 1.41
N TYR A 29 1.96 6.99 1.17
CA TYR A 29 1.40 8.08 1.97
C TYR A 29 -0.12 8.17 1.85
N LEU A 30 -0.64 8.10 0.63
CA LEU A 30 -2.08 8.22 0.36
C LEU A 30 -2.89 7.09 1.02
N THR A 31 -2.38 5.86 0.98
CA THR A 31 -3.08 4.69 1.52
C THR A 31 -2.94 4.52 3.03
N ILE A 32 -1.93 5.10 3.68
CA ILE A 32 -1.64 4.93 5.11
C ILE A 32 -1.96 6.20 5.91
N GLU A 33 -1.46 7.35 5.47
CA GLU A 33 -1.44 8.58 6.27
C GLU A 33 -2.55 9.57 5.91
N TYR A 34 -2.90 9.64 4.63
CA TYR A 34 -3.90 10.60 4.17
C TYR A 34 -5.30 10.22 4.69
N LYS A 35 -6.01 11.21 5.28
CA LYS A 35 -7.31 11.01 5.91
C LYS A 35 -8.49 11.67 5.16
N GLY A 36 -8.20 12.37 4.06
CA GLY A 36 -9.24 12.97 3.21
C GLY A 36 -9.80 11.97 2.19
N ASP A 37 -10.79 12.43 1.42
CA ASP A 37 -11.37 11.67 0.32
C ASP A 37 -10.49 11.77 -0.92
N PHE A 38 -10.55 10.75 -1.78
CA PHE A 38 -9.87 10.76 -3.07
C PHE A 38 -10.78 11.36 -4.14
N ASN A 39 -10.26 12.29 -4.92
CA ASN A 39 -10.92 12.70 -6.14
C ASN A 39 -10.69 11.64 -7.21
N SER A 40 -11.73 11.26 -7.94
CA SER A 40 -11.73 10.18 -8.93
C SER A 40 -10.67 10.31 -10.05
N ALA A 41 -10.10 11.49 -10.23
CA ALA A 41 -9.06 11.74 -11.25
C ALA A 41 -7.63 11.41 -10.80
N ASP A 42 -7.37 11.25 -9.48
CA ASP A 42 -6.01 11.22 -8.93
C ASP A 42 -5.55 9.83 -8.45
N THR A 43 -6.40 8.80 -8.59
CA THR A 43 -6.24 7.57 -7.80
C THR A 43 -5.85 6.34 -8.62
N ARG A 44 -4.70 6.38 -9.25
CA ARG A 44 -4.08 5.17 -9.82
C ARG A 44 -3.23 4.49 -8.77
N PHE A 45 -3.84 3.63 -7.94
CA PHE A 45 -3.13 2.92 -6.87
C PHE A 45 -2.52 1.58 -7.32
N ASN A 46 -2.71 1.16 -8.58
CA ASN A 46 -2.16 -0.09 -9.12
C ASN A 46 -2.44 -1.28 -8.19
N ASP A 47 -3.69 -1.45 -7.76
CA ASP A 47 -4.18 -2.48 -6.83
C ASP A 47 -3.59 -2.43 -5.39
N TRP A 48 -2.87 -1.38 -5.03
CA TRP A 48 -2.37 -1.18 -3.66
C TRP A 48 -3.46 -0.60 -2.76
N ILE A 49 -3.91 -1.39 -1.79
CA ILE A 49 -4.88 -0.93 -0.77
C ILE A 49 -4.21 -0.44 0.52
N TYR A 50 -2.94 -0.82 0.73
CA TYR A 50 -2.14 -0.40 1.89
C TYR A 50 -0.65 -0.44 1.55
N GLY A 51 0.04 0.68 1.66
CA GLY A 51 1.45 0.78 1.30
C GLY A 51 1.68 0.77 -0.22
N CYS A 52 2.93 0.71 -0.61
CA CYS A 52 3.36 0.56 -2.01
C CYS A 52 4.86 0.30 -2.05
N ASP A 53 5.26 -0.77 -2.74
CA ASP A 53 6.67 -1.17 -2.87
C ASP A 53 7.22 -1.09 -4.29
N ILE A 54 6.53 -0.40 -5.21
CA ILE A 54 6.93 -0.32 -6.62
C ILE A 54 8.37 0.18 -6.76
N CYS A 55 8.74 1.27 -6.07
CA CYS A 55 10.10 1.81 -6.11
C CYS A 55 11.14 0.90 -5.43
N GLN A 56 10.73 0.12 -4.44
CA GLN A 56 11.58 -0.85 -3.73
C GLN A 56 11.83 -2.09 -4.60
N ASN A 57 10.80 -2.59 -5.29
CA ASN A 57 10.88 -3.80 -6.10
C ASN A 57 11.88 -3.67 -7.25
N VAL A 58 12.05 -2.47 -7.81
CA VAL A 58 13.02 -2.23 -8.91
C VAL A 58 14.40 -1.85 -8.42
N CYS A 59 14.59 -1.68 -7.12
CA CYS A 59 15.85 -1.24 -6.54
C CYS A 59 16.91 -2.35 -6.64
N PRO A 60 18.04 -2.12 -7.31
CA PRO A 60 19.07 -3.15 -7.47
C PRO A 60 19.73 -3.57 -6.14
N TYR A 61 19.62 -2.76 -5.11
CA TYR A 61 20.14 -3.11 -3.78
C TYR A 61 19.29 -4.18 -3.08
N ASN A 62 17.98 -4.31 -3.42
CA ASN A 62 17.11 -5.35 -2.85
C ASN A 62 17.48 -6.77 -3.30
N ARG A 63 18.30 -6.93 -4.35
CA ARG A 63 18.83 -8.25 -4.74
C ARG A 63 19.66 -8.94 -3.66
N PHE A 64 20.12 -8.20 -2.68
CA PHE A 64 20.90 -8.72 -1.55
C PHE A 64 20.04 -8.98 -0.30
N SER A 65 18.74 -8.67 -0.35
CA SER A 65 17.84 -8.95 0.77
C SER A 65 17.66 -10.45 0.94
N LEU A 66 17.59 -10.88 2.20
CA LEU A 66 17.28 -12.26 2.58
C LEU A 66 15.89 -12.29 3.22
N PRO A 67 15.14 -13.40 3.09
CA PRO A 67 13.93 -13.60 3.85
C PRO A 67 14.19 -13.45 5.35
N HIS A 68 13.26 -12.83 6.07
CA HIS A 68 13.33 -12.75 7.51
C HIS A 68 12.96 -14.11 8.16
N CYS A 69 13.37 -14.30 9.42
CA CYS A 69 13.04 -15.47 10.24
C CYS A 69 12.16 -15.09 11.44
N GLU A 70 11.53 -13.91 11.41
CA GLU A 70 10.71 -13.41 12.52
C GLU A 70 9.27 -13.90 12.37
N ASP A 71 8.84 -14.79 13.27
CA ASP A 71 7.53 -15.44 13.20
C ASP A 71 6.36 -14.43 13.25
N MET A 72 6.52 -13.33 13.98
CA MET A 72 5.48 -12.31 14.10
C MET A 72 5.20 -11.54 12.81
N PHE A 73 6.06 -11.64 11.81
CA PHE A 73 5.87 -10.99 10.51
C PHE A 73 5.17 -11.88 9.48
N TYR A 74 4.98 -13.17 9.80
CA TYR A 74 4.21 -14.02 8.91
C TYR A 74 2.71 -13.67 8.99
N PRO A 75 2.05 -13.54 7.83
CA PRO A 75 0.62 -13.28 7.80
C PRO A 75 -0.16 -14.48 8.35
N SER A 76 -1.29 -14.21 9.01
CA SER A 76 -2.19 -15.28 9.45
C SER A 76 -2.81 -16.02 8.26
N GLU A 77 -3.17 -17.30 8.44
CA GLU A 77 -3.88 -18.08 7.42
C GLU A 77 -5.18 -17.42 7.00
N LYS A 78 -5.89 -16.82 7.96
CA LYS A 78 -7.13 -16.09 7.70
C LYS A 78 -6.92 -14.91 6.75
N PHE A 79 -5.82 -14.17 6.92
CA PHE A 79 -5.46 -13.08 6.03
C PHE A 79 -5.10 -13.58 4.63
N THR A 80 -4.26 -14.63 4.53
CA THR A 80 -3.82 -15.17 3.23
C THR A 80 -4.93 -15.84 2.44
N ALA A 81 -5.98 -16.30 3.11
CA ALA A 81 -7.16 -16.91 2.47
C ALA A 81 -8.16 -15.88 1.92
N MET A 82 -8.02 -14.59 2.24
CA MET A 82 -8.95 -13.55 1.80
C MET A 82 -8.94 -13.39 0.28
N ARG A 83 -10.14 -13.38 -0.30
CA ARG A 83 -10.38 -13.12 -1.72
C ARG A 83 -10.84 -11.67 -1.94
N LYS A 84 -10.85 -11.22 -3.20
CA LYS A 84 -11.33 -9.86 -3.58
C LYS A 84 -12.69 -9.53 -2.96
N THR A 85 -13.62 -10.49 -2.96
CA THR A 85 -14.96 -10.34 -2.35
C THR A 85 -14.92 -10.11 -0.84
N ASP A 86 -13.99 -10.74 -0.12
CA ASP A 86 -13.85 -10.61 1.33
C ASP A 86 -13.32 -9.23 1.69
N TRP A 87 -12.37 -8.72 0.91
CA TRP A 87 -11.90 -7.34 1.03
C TRP A 87 -13.00 -6.33 0.78
N GLN A 88 -13.83 -6.54 -0.24
CA GLN A 88 -14.94 -5.66 -0.58
C GLN A 88 -16.02 -5.61 0.49
N ASN A 89 -16.24 -6.72 1.20
CA ASN A 89 -17.25 -6.86 2.26
C ASN A 89 -16.65 -6.79 3.67
N LEU A 90 -15.41 -6.29 3.80
CA LEU A 90 -14.71 -6.19 5.08
C LEU A 90 -15.53 -5.36 6.07
N THR A 91 -15.82 -5.94 7.23
CA THR A 91 -16.49 -5.27 8.35
C THR A 91 -15.49 -4.73 9.35
N GLU A 92 -15.90 -3.76 10.17
CA GLU A 92 -15.04 -3.20 11.22
C GLU A 92 -14.60 -4.27 12.22
N SER A 93 -15.47 -5.22 12.58
CA SER A 93 -15.13 -6.34 13.47
C SER A 93 -14.02 -7.21 12.89
N GLN A 94 -14.14 -7.56 11.59
CA GLN A 94 -13.11 -8.31 10.88
C GLN A 94 -11.79 -7.53 10.77
N PHE A 95 -11.88 -6.22 10.53
CA PHE A 95 -10.70 -5.35 10.52
C PHE A 95 -9.98 -5.36 11.86
N GLN A 96 -10.70 -5.24 12.99
CA GLN A 96 -10.09 -5.28 14.31
C GLN A 96 -9.47 -6.66 14.62
N GLU A 97 -10.13 -7.73 14.22
CA GLU A 97 -9.62 -9.09 14.39
C GLU A 97 -8.32 -9.31 13.61
N LEU A 98 -8.29 -8.93 12.32
CA LEU A 98 -7.16 -9.18 11.43
C LEU A 98 -6.00 -8.19 11.66
N PHE A 99 -6.31 -6.93 11.90
CA PHE A 99 -5.35 -5.83 11.83
C PHE A 99 -5.20 -5.02 13.11
N GLY A 100 -5.98 -5.31 14.14
CA GLY A 100 -5.96 -4.54 15.40
C GLY A 100 -4.60 -4.49 16.11
N LYS A 101 -3.72 -5.49 15.84
CA LYS A 101 -2.34 -5.57 16.36
C LYS A 101 -1.27 -5.41 15.28
N SER A 102 -1.64 -4.98 14.08
CA SER A 102 -0.71 -4.80 12.96
C SER A 102 -0.51 -3.33 12.58
N ALA A 103 0.48 -3.07 11.73
CA ALA A 103 0.73 -1.73 11.19
C ALA A 103 -0.47 -1.18 10.38
N VAL A 104 -1.33 -2.04 9.83
CA VAL A 104 -2.52 -1.67 9.07
C VAL A 104 -3.52 -0.85 9.91
N LYS A 105 -3.52 -1.04 11.23
CA LYS A 105 -4.29 -0.22 12.17
C LYS A 105 -4.07 1.29 11.99
N ARG A 106 -2.90 1.71 11.49
CA ARG A 106 -2.58 3.14 11.27
C ARG A 106 -3.48 3.81 10.24
N ALA A 107 -3.86 3.09 9.17
CA ALA A 107 -4.83 3.61 8.21
C ALA A 107 -6.24 3.77 8.82
N GLY A 108 -6.60 2.90 9.77
CA GLY A 108 -7.94 2.77 10.33
C GLY A 108 -8.88 2.01 9.38
N PHE A 109 -10.02 1.57 9.92
CA PHE A 109 -11.03 0.85 9.13
C PHE A 109 -11.54 1.69 7.95
N GLU A 110 -11.97 2.93 8.21
CA GLU A 110 -12.48 3.84 7.18
C GLU A 110 -11.44 4.15 6.09
N GLY A 111 -10.16 4.36 6.48
CA GLY A 111 -9.10 4.59 5.53
C GLY A 111 -8.84 3.38 4.64
N LEU A 112 -8.80 2.16 5.20
CA LEU A 112 -8.62 0.94 4.42
C LEU A 112 -9.82 0.69 3.50
N LYS A 113 -11.04 0.88 4.00
CA LYS A 113 -12.28 0.72 3.22
C LYS A 113 -12.33 1.69 2.05
N ARG A 114 -12.04 2.98 2.27
CA ARG A 114 -11.88 3.98 1.22
C ARG A 114 -10.88 3.54 0.15
N ASN A 115 -9.72 3.01 0.54
CA ASN A 115 -8.70 2.53 -0.39
C ASN A 115 -9.21 1.35 -1.24
N ILE A 116 -9.95 0.42 -0.63
CA ILE A 116 -10.56 -0.73 -1.34
C ILE A 116 -11.63 -0.24 -2.34
N GLU A 117 -12.46 0.71 -1.94
CA GLU A 117 -13.52 1.27 -2.79
C GLU A 117 -12.94 2.01 -3.99
N CYS A 118 -11.80 2.66 -3.82
CA CYS A 118 -11.10 3.34 -4.91
C CYS A 118 -10.66 2.38 -6.03
N GLN A 119 -10.37 1.11 -5.70
CA GLN A 119 -10.01 0.08 -6.70
C GLN A 119 -11.22 -0.44 -7.50
N ARG A 120 -12.45 -0.16 -7.06
CA ARG A 120 -13.68 -0.59 -7.76
C ARG A 120 -14.02 0.26 -8.97
N SER A 121 -13.45 1.45 -9.07
CA SER A 121 -13.79 2.43 -10.11
C SER A 121 -13.16 2.10 -11.47
N GLU A 122 -12.40 1.02 -11.59
CA GLU A 122 -11.66 0.63 -12.80
C GLU A 122 -12.23 -0.59 -13.54
N ASP A 123 -13.42 -1.11 -13.14
CA ASP A 123 -14.11 -2.22 -13.83
C ASP A 123 -15.21 -1.69 -14.79
#